data_2281646d31f1cef840e1ce327ae72561
#
_entry.id   2281646d31f1cef840e1ce327ae72561
#
_cell.length_a   1.000
_cell.length_b   1.000
_cell.length_c   1.000
_cell.angle_alpha   90.00
_cell.angle_beta   90.00
_cell.angle_gamma   90.00
#
_symmetry.space_group_name_H-M   'P 1'
#
loop_
_entity.id
_entity.type
_entity.pdbx_description
1 polymer ?
#
loop_
_entity_poly.entity_id
_entity_poly.type
_entity_poly.pdbx_seq_one_letter_code
_entity_poly.pdbx_strand_id
1 'polypeptide(L)'
;MTPLQRYQLDIQKRRIKTDDKQWQAVQLSQRLYSELIIKEQKKNNFLISMFKQKQLVRGLYLWGGTGRGKTYLVDSFYECLPGNKKHRVHFHRFMLEIHQQLDELPKSPNPLEIIASQLADKMNVLCLDEFHVHDIADAMLLAGLLKAMFEQGITLVATSNIAIHDLYKNGLQRERFMHAIELLTRYAEEFDLGNGTDYRFDILDESEHLYVIDAEKTKEMGDDFLSYKFTELAPCQPKTNRSIEINNRKIKYTSFADDVIWFDFNELCQTNRSAYDYIEIAERFQTVLLSNIPMLNEKDDAAAKRFVHFIDAIYDHNVKFLATVAAAPGDLYHGRRMKFAFARTISRLTEMGTEQYLKLAHNPTGTVRTINS
;
A
#
# COMPACT_ATOMS: atom_id res chain seq x y z
N MET A 1 15.42 -13.08 16.33
CA MET A 1 14.16 -13.79 16.01
C MET A 1 14.10 -13.96 14.51
N THR A 2 13.71 -15.13 13.99
CA THR A 2 13.61 -15.39 12.55
C THR A 2 12.17 -15.08 12.04
N PRO A 3 11.95 -14.92 10.72
CA PRO A 3 10.61 -14.72 10.17
C PRO A 3 9.62 -15.83 10.60
N LEU A 4 10.05 -17.09 10.59
CA LEU A 4 9.23 -18.22 10.99
C LEU A 4 8.85 -18.16 12.48
N GLN A 5 9.81 -17.86 13.36
CA GLN A 5 9.57 -17.72 14.80
C GLN A 5 8.61 -16.57 15.10
N ARG A 6 8.72 -15.47 14.37
CA ARG A 6 7.84 -14.31 14.51
C ARG A 6 6.42 -14.65 14.13
N TYR A 7 6.22 -15.27 12.96
CA TYR A 7 4.90 -15.71 12.50
C TYR A 7 4.21 -16.64 13.50
N GLN A 8 4.95 -17.64 14.01
CA GLN A 8 4.44 -18.56 15.05
C GLN A 8 4.02 -17.83 16.33
N LEU A 9 4.83 -16.87 16.77
CA LEU A 9 4.52 -16.05 17.95
C LEU A 9 3.27 -15.19 17.75
N ASP A 10 3.09 -14.62 16.56
CA ASP A 10 1.93 -13.78 16.26
C ASP A 10 0.64 -14.61 16.17
N ILE A 11 0.69 -15.85 15.66
CA ILE A 11 -0.42 -16.81 15.76
C ILE A 11 -0.73 -17.16 17.23
N GLN A 12 0.28 -17.49 18.04
CA GLN A 12 0.10 -17.81 19.45
C GLN A 12 -0.55 -16.67 20.23
N LYS A 13 -0.17 -15.42 19.89
CA LYS A 13 -0.75 -14.20 20.48
C LYS A 13 -2.08 -13.81 19.86
N ARG A 14 -2.64 -14.61 18.96
CA ARG A 14 -3.89 -14.35 18.24
C ARG A 14 -3.90 -13.00 17.48
N ARG A 15 -2.74 -12.53 17.04
CA ARG A 15 -2.61 -11.32 16.23
C ARG A 15 -2.96 -11.55 14.77
N ILE A 16 -2.76 -12.77 14.30
CA ILE A 16 -3.07 -13.24 12.95
C ILE A 16 -3.73 -14.61 13.01
N LYS A 17 -4.58 -14.91 12.01
CA LYS A 17 -5.15 -16.24 11.81
C LYS A 17 -4.18 -17.11 10.99
N THR A 18 -4.25 -18.40 11.13
CA THR A 18 -3.49 -19.34 10.31
C THR A 18 -4.01 -19.34 8.87
N ASP A 19 -3.10 -19.22 7.91
CA ASP A 19 -3.38 -19.29 6.48
C ASP A 19 -2.27 -20.11 5.80
N ASP A 20 -2.67 -21.15 5.04
CA ASP A 20 -1.71 -22.08 4.42
C ASP A 20 -0.80 -21.38 3.39
N LYS A 21 -1.32 -20.40 2.66
CA LYS A 21 -0.54 -19.62 1.70
C LYS A 21 0.45 -18.69 2.40
N GLN A 22 0.00 -18.03 3.47
CA GLN A 22 0.92 -17.21 4.29
C GLN A 22 2.00 -18.08 4.93
N TRP A 23 1.65 -19.29 5.43
CA TRP A 23 2.63 -20.23 5.97
C TRP A 23 3.71 -20.59 4.94
N GLN A 24 3.31 -20.92 3.70
CA GLN A 24 4.26 -21.21 2.62
C GLN A 24 5.14 -19.99 2.30
N ALA A 25 4.58 -18.79 2.22
CA ALA A 25 5.33 -17.56 2.00
C ALA A 25 6.33 -17.27 3.14
N VAL A 26 5.95 -17.56 4.39
CA VAL A 26 6.87 -17.46 5.54
C VAL A 26 8.02 -18.46 5.44
N GLN A 27 7.80 -19.68 4.95
CA GLN A 27 8.87 -20.64 4.71
C GLN A 27 9.85 -20.15 3.64
N LEU A 28 9.35 -19.54 2.56
CA LEU A 28 10.21 -18.91 1.55
C LEU A 28 11.00 -17.72 2.13
N SER A 29 10.35 -16.90 2.94
CA SER A 29 11.00 -15.80 3.66
C SER A 29 12.07 -16.29 4.63
N GLN A 30 11.83 -17.42 5.33
CA GLN A 30 12.81 -18.05 6.21
C GLN A 30 14.01 -18.60 5.44
N ARG A 31 13.79 -19.22 4.28
CA ARG A 31 14.87 -19.66 3.40
C ARG A 31 15.74 -18.47 2.97
N LEU A 32 15.12 -17.41 2.42
CA LEU A 32 15.81 -16.21 1.98
C LEU A 32 16.61 -15.58 3.13
N TYR A 33 15.99 -15.46 4.31
CA TYR A 33 16.67 -14.97 5.52
C TYR A 33 17.95 -15.77 5.81
N SER A 34 17.86 -17.11 5.80
CA SER A 34 18.99 -17.99 6.11
C SER A 34 20.12 -17.84 5.07
N GLU A 35 19.79 -17.77 3.79
CA GLU A 35 20.74 -17.56 2.70
C GLU A 35 21.47 -16.21 2.80
N LEU A 36 20.75 -15.14 3.16
CA LEU A 36 21.32 -13.81 3.36
C LEU A 36 22.27 -13.78 4.55
N ILE A 37 21.92 -14.42 5.68
CA ILE A 37 22.80 -14.54 6.83
C ILE A 37 24.09 -15.29 6.50
N ILE A 38 23.98 -16.41 5.79
CA ILE A 38 25.16 -17.20 5.35
C ILE A 38 26.06 -16.36 4.42
N LYS A 39 25.44 -15.60 3.50
CA LYS A 39 26.17 -14.70 2.59
C LYS A 39 26.94 -13.63 3.35
N GLU A 40 26.32 -13.02 4.36
CA GLU A 40 26.95 -11.98 5.18
C GLU A 40 28.10 -12.53 6.03
N GLN A 41 27.94 -13.71 6.64
CA GLN A 41 28.99 -14.39 7.39
C GLN A 41 30.21 -14.75 6.50
N LYS A 42 29.96 -15.20 5.27
CA LYS A 42 31.03 -15.50 4.29
C LYS A 42 31.77 -14.24 3.84
N LYS A 43 31.11 -13.09 3.76
CA LYS A 43 31.72 -11.80 3.40
C LYS A 43 32.70 -11.30 4.48
N ASN A 44 32.42 -11.60 5.74
CA ASN A 44 33.27 -11.22 6.86
C ASN A 44 34.54 -12.07 6.99
N ASN A 45 34.63 -13.20 6.30
CA ASN A 45 35.83 -14.03 6.24
C ASN A 45 36.76 -13.54 5.12
N PHE A 46 37.74 -12.73 5.49
CA PHE A 46 38.69 -12.00 4.62
C PHE A 46 39.38 -12.88 3.53
N LEU A 47 39.69 -14.15 3.82
CA LEU A 47 40.34 -15.08 2.87
C LEU A 47 39.44 -15.54 1.73
N ILE A 48 38.12 -15.43 1.84
CA ILE A 48 37.16 -15.87 0.84
C ILE A 48 36.72 -14.72 -0.09
N SER A 49 36.95 -13.46 0.32
CA SER A 49 36.45 -12.27 -0.39
C SER A 49 37.24 -11.90 -1.65
N MET A 50 38.49 -12.34 -1.76
CA MET A 50 39.39 -11.95 -2.88
C MET A 50 39.11 -12.62 -4.23
N PHE A 51 38.30 -13.68 -4.29
CA PHE A 51 38.12 -14.51 -5.49
C PHE A 51 36.68 -14.81 -5.91
N LYS A 52 35.63 -14.16 -5.35
CA LYS A 52 34.25 -14.49 -5.74
C LYS A 52 33.48 -13.32 -6.34
N GLN A 53 32.91 -13.56 -7.54
CA GLN A 53 31.76 -12.84 -8.06
C GLN A 53 30.75 -12.59 -6.94
N LYS A 54 30.13 -11.39 -6.91
CA LYS A 54 29.06 -11.04 -5.96
C LYS A 54 27.94 -12.06 -6.10
N GLN A 55 27.90 -13.04 -5.20
CA GLN A 55 26.90 -14.10 -5.25
C GLN A 55 25.53 -13.50 -4.94
N LEU A 56 24.67 -13.40 -5.94
CA LEU A 56 23.30 -12.94 -5.77
C LEU A 56 22.50 -14.03 -5.07
N VAL A 57 21.72 -13.64 -4.06
CA VAL A 57 20.69 -14.50 -3.45
C VAL A 57 19.37 -14.21 -4.17
N ARG A 58 18.69 -15.27 -4.63
CA ARG A 58 17.40 -15.13 -5.30
C ARG A 58 16.37 -14.58 -4.34
N GLY A 59 15.79 -13.42 -4.67
CA GLY A 59 14.84 -12.72 -3.85
C GLY A 59 13.43 -13.33 -3.85
N LEU A 60 12.43 -12.55 -3.44
CA LEU A 60 11.02 -12.96 -3.43
C LEU A 60 10.15 -11.94 -4.14
N TYR A 61 9.15 -12.41 -4.86
CA TYR A 61 8.08 -11.61 -5.42
C TYR A 61 6.75 -12.19 -4.95
N LEU A 62 6.15 -11.56 -3.93
CA LEU A 62 4.91 -12.00 -3.31
C LEU A 62 3.74 -11.26 -3.97
N TRP A 63 2.88 -11.98 -4.67
CA TRP A 63 1.73 -11.36 -5.30
C TRP A 63 0.42 -12.03 -4.90
N GLY A 64 -0.69 -11.38 -5.19
CA GLY A 64 -2.03 -11.87 -4.88
C GLY A 64 -2.99 -10.74 -4.58
N GLY A 65 -4.24 -11.08 -4.32
CA GLY A 65 -5.29 -10.11 -3.98
C GLY A 65 -4.94 -9.25 -2.77
N THR A 66 -5.69 -8.17 -2.61
CA THR A 66 -5.61 -7.30 -1.43
C THR A 66 -6.01 -8.08 -0.16
N GLY A 67 -5.56 -7.64 1.02
CA GLY A 67 -5.92 -8.30 2.29
C GLY A 67 -5.23 -9.65 2.54
N ARG A 68 -4.32 -10.11 1.67
CA ARG A 68 -3.60 -11.40 1.83
C ARG A 68 -2.40 -11.35 2.79
N GLY A 69 -2.18 -10.21 3.44
CA GLY A 69 -1.08 -10.05 4.41
C GLY A 69 0.30 -9.89 3.76
N LYS A 70 0.39 -9.47 2.48
CA LYS A 70 1.66 -9.22 1.79
C LYS A 70 2.56 -8.28 2.59
N THR A 71 2.00 -7.16 3.03
CA THR A 71 2.71 -6.14 3.82
C THR A 71 3.22 -6.71 5.13
N TYR A 72 2.37 -7.47 5.87
CA TYR A 72 2.78 -8.15 7.10
C TYR A 72 3.94 -9.12 6.87
N LEU A 73 3.91 -9.91 5.80
CA LEU A 73 4.96 -10.87 5.48
C LEU A 73 6.30 -10.17 5.22
N VAL A 74 6.28 -9.07 4.45
CA VAL A 74 7.50 -8.29 4.17
C VAL A 74 7.95 -7.50 5.39
N ASP A 75 7.04 -6.92 6.20
CA ASP A 75 7.36 -6.29 7.49
C ASP A 75 8.08 -7.27 8.41
N SER A 76 7.49 -8.45 8.58
CA SER A 76 8.06 -9.51 9.43
C SER A 76 9.45 -9.93 8.96
N PHE A 77 9.63 -10.11 7.66
CA PHE A 77 10.92 -10.43 7.06
C PHE A 77 11.93 -9.30 7.26
N TYR A 78 11.55 -8.07 6.90
CA TYR A 78 12.43 -6.90 6.96
C TYR A 78 12.92 -6.60 8.39
N GLU A 79 12.03 -6.68 9.37
CA GLU A 79 12.40 -6.44 10.76
C GLU A 79 13.29 -7.54 11.34
N CYS A 80 13.14 -8.80 10.89
CA CYS A 80 13.99 -9.89 11.32
C CYS A 80 15.41 -9.83 10.73
N LEU A 81 15.62 -9.16 9.59
CA LEU A 81 16.96 -9.02 9.00
C LEU A 81 17.86 -8.18 9.92
N PRO A 82 19.07 -8.68 10.26
CA PRO A 82 20.02 -7.93 11.04
C PRO A 82 20.66 -6.81 10.22
N GLY A 83 21.26 -5.84 10.92
CA GLY A 83 22.04 -4.76 10.32
C GLY A 83 21.21 -3.69 9.62
N ASN A 84 21.93 -2.70 9.07
CA ASN A 84 21.34 -1.50 8.46
C ASN A 84 21.39 -1.50 6.93
N LYS A 85 22.01 -2.53 6.30
CA LYS A 85 22.12 -2.62 4.83
C LYS A 85 20.86 -3.21 4.21
N LYS A 86 19.71 -2.70 4.61
CA LYS A 86 18.39 -3.04 4.07
C LYS A 86 17.58 -1.76 3.89
N HIS A 87 16.82 -1.69 2.82
CA HIS A 87 15.95 -0.55 2.53
C HIS A 87 14.57 -1.04 2.15
N ARG A 88 13.53 -0.33 2.60
CA ARG A 88 12.15 -0.61 2.24
C ARG A 88 11.46 0.68 1.85
N VAL A 89 10.79 0.65 0.72
CA VAL A 89 10.12 1.81 0.14
C VAL A 89 9.03 1.35 -0.83
N HIS A 90 8.00 2.16 -1.03
CA HIS A 90 7.02 1.92 -2.08
C HIS A 90 7.65 2.08 -3.47
N PHE A 91 7.25 1.23 -4.44
CA PHE A 91 7.82 1.22 -5.78
C PHE A 91 7.79 2.59 -6.45
N HIS A 92 6.66 3.27 -6.42
CA HIS A 92 6.53 4.60 -7.02
C HIS A 92 7.53 5.62 -6.44
N ARG A 93 7.66 5.65 -5.10
CA ARG A 93 8.63 6.54 -4.44
C ARG A 93 10.07 6.19 -4.79
N PHE A 94 10.38 4.91 -4.87
CA PHE A 94 11.70 4.45 -5.31
C PHE A 94 12.00 4.94 -6.74
N MET A 95 11.06 4.83 -7.67
CA MET A 95 11.24 5.31 -9.04
C MET A 95 11.42 6.83 -9.11
N LEU A 96 10.67 7.61 -8.32
CA LEU A 96 10.90 9.06 -8.21
C LEU A 96 12.31 9.40 -7.72
N GLU A 97 12.83 8.68 -6.72
CA GLU A 97 14.20 8.86 -6.24
C GLU A 97 15.24 8.49 -7.31
N ILE A 98 14.97 7.48 -8.13
CA ILE A 98 15.84 7.11 -9.27
C ILE A 98 15.83 8.18 -10.36
N HIS A 99 14.66 8.71 -10.73
CA HIS A 99 14.55 9.79 -11.70
C HIS A 99 15.31 11.04 -11.22
N GLN A 100 15.14 11.44 -9.98
CA GLN A 100 15.86 12.56 -9.40
C GLN A 100 17.39 12.33 -9.43
N GLN A 101 17.86 11.16 -9.06
CA GLN A 101 19.29 10.83 -9.12
C GLN A 101 19.83 10.86 -10.56
N LEU A 102 19.02 10.44 -11.56
CA LEU A 102 19.40 10.53 -12.97
C LEU A 102 19.53 11.98 -13.45
N ASP A 103 18.63 12.85 -13.01
CA ASP A 103 18.67 14.28 -13.35
C ASP A 103 19.86 15.01 -12.71
N GLU A 104 20.27 14.60 -11.51
CA GLU A 104 21.42 15.16 -10.76
C GLU A 104 22.78 14.65 -11.26
N LEU A 105 22.80 13.49 -11.95
CA LEU A 105 24.06 12.91 -12.43
C LEU A 105 24.63 13.67 -13.63
N PRO A 106 25.95 13.94 -13.65
CA PRO A 106 26.61 14.41 -14.86
C PRO A 106 26.38 13.44 -16.04
N LYS A 107 26.39 13.94 -17.28
CA LYS A 107 26.27 13.10 -18.48
C LYS A 107 27.29 11.96 -18.43
N SER A 108 26.81 10.75 -18.27
CA SER A 108 27.57 9.52 -18.19
C SER A 108 27.06 8.50 -19.20
N PRO A 109 27.92 7.66 -19.79
CA PRO A 109 27.47 6.61 -20.72
C PRO A 109 26.58 5.55 -20.01
N ASN A 110 26.77 5.29 -18.70
CA ASN A 110 26.06 4.25 -17.95
C ASN A 110 25.51 4.77 -16.62
N PRO A 111 24.55 5.70 -16.60
CA PRO A 111 24.08 6.33 -15.36
C PRO A 111 23.43 5.33 -14.41
N LEU A 112 22.71 4.32 -14.91
CA LEU A 112 22.04 3.30 -14.08
C LEU A 112 23.03 2.39 -13.34
N GLU A 113 24.20 2.11 -13.91
CA GLU A 113 25.27 1.36 -13.23
C GLU A 113 25.87 2.16 -12.06
N ILE A 114 26.02 3.48 -12.25
CA ILE A 114 26.49 4.36 -11.18
C ILE A 114 25.49 4.38 -10.03
N ILE A 115 24.20 4.57 -10.34
CA ILE A 115 23.14 4.56 -9.34
C ILE A 115 23.08 3.21 -8.62
N ALA A 116 23.11 2.10 -9.36
CA ALA A 116 23.09 0.76 -8.77
C ALA A 116 24.31 0.51 -7.85
N SER A 117 25.49 1.03 -8.19
CA SER A 117 26.66 0.96 -7.32
C SER A 117 26.46 1.75 -6.04
N GLN A 118 25.93 2.98 -6.11
CA GLN A 118 25.62 3.82 -4.94
C GLN A 118 24.56 3.18 -4.03
N LEU A 119 23.54 2.50 -4.63
CA LEU A 119 22.55 1.74 -3.89
C LEU A 119 23.20 0.53 -3.18
N ALA A 120 24.10 -0.20 -3.85
CA ALA A 120 24.79 -1.36 -3.28
C ALA A 120 25.71 -1.01 -2.12
N ASP A 121 26.25 0.23 -2.07
CA ASP A 121 26.99 0.73 -0.93
C ASP A 121 26.11 0.91 0.31
N LYS A 122 24.84 1.29 0.09
CA LYS A 122 23.86 1.57 1.13
C LYS A 122 23.09 0.32 1.57
N MET A 123 22.80 -0.61 0.65
CA MET A 123 21.92 -1.75 0.92
C MET A 123 22.34 -3.03 0.20
N ASN A 124 22.06 -4.18 0.82
CA ASN A 124 22.18 -5.51 0.22
C ASN A 124 20.80 -6.10 -0.10
N VAL A 125 19.75 -5.60 0.54
CA VAL A 125 18.36 -6.03 0.38
C VAL A 125 17.50 -4.79 0.13
N LEU A 126 16.73 -4.82 -0.95
CA LEU A 126 15.72 -3.83 -1.28
C LEU A 126 14.33 -4.48 -1.21
N CYS A 127 13.47 -3.94 -0.35
CA CYS A 127 12.06 -4.31 -0.29
C CYS A 127 11.24 -3.23 -1.00
N LEU A 128 10.51 -3.61 -2.05
CA LEU A 128 9.62 -2.72 -2.79
C LEU A 128 8.17 -3.13 -2.53
N ASP A 129 7.44 -2.24 -1.87
CA ASP A 129 6.01 -2.43 -1.68
C ASP A 129 5.24 -1.93 -2.90
N GLU A 130 4.12 -2.61 -3.21
CA GLU A 130 3.21 -2.24 -4.29
C GLU A 130 3.92 -2.10 -5.65
N PHE A 131 4.68 -3.13 -6.01
CA PHE A 131 5.41 -3.16 -7.29
C PHE A 131 4.41 -3.17 -8.44
N HIS A 132 4.19 -2.00 -9.02
CA HIS A 132 3.28 -1.83 -10.13
C HIS A 132 3.82 -0.76 -11.09
N VAL A 133 3.89 -1.10 -12.38
CA VAL A 133 4.45 -0.23 -13.43
C VAL A 133 3.32 0.32 -14.28
N HIS A 134 3.07 1.62 -14.21
CA HIS A 134 2.05 2.32 -14.98
C HIS A 134 2.66 3.22 -16.07
N ASP A 135 3.74 3.88 -15.72
CA ASP A 135 4.37 4.90 -16.56
C ASP A 135 5.38 4.28 -17.53
N ILE A 136 5.43 4.82 -18.75
CA ILE A 136 6.37 4.36 -19.78
C ILE A 136 7.82 4.72 -19.40
N ALA A 137 8.08 5.84 -18.72
CA ALA A 137 9.42 6.23 -18.32
C ALA A 137 9.97 5.24 -17.30
N ASP A 138 9.18 4.85 -16.31
CA ASP A 138 9.51 3.81 -15.34
C ASP A 138 9.77 2.47 -16.04
N ALA A 139 8.86 2.07 -16.94
CA ALA A 139 9.00 0.81 -17.69
C ALA A 139 10.30 0.74 -18.48
N MET A 140 10.71 1.83 -19.12
CA MET A 140 11.93 1.86 -19.93
C MET A 140 13.21 1.85 -19.08
N LEU A 141 13.19 2.45 -17.91
CA LEU A 141 14.32 2.50 -16.99
C LEU A 141 14.49 1.19 -16.21
N LEU A 142 13.39 0.53 -15.89
CA LEU A 142 13.35 -0.56 -14.90
C LEU A 142 14.21 -1.76 -15.35
N ALA A 143 14.21 -2.13 -16.63
CA ALA A 143 15.03 -3.23 -17.12
C ALA A 143 16.54 -3.00 -16.91
N GLY A 144 17.02 -1.81 -17.26
CA GLY A 144 18.41 -1.42 -17.05
C GLY A 144 18.78 -1.32 -15.58
N LEU A 145 17.90 -0.74 -14.79
CA LEU A 145 18.09 -0.59 -13.34
C LEU A 145 18.14 -1.95 -12.63
N LEU A 146 17.18 -2.84 -12.87
CA LEU A 146 17.16 -4.18 -12.30
C LEU A 146 18.41 -4.98 -12.65
N LYS A 147 18.82 -4.93 -13.93
CA LYS A 147 20.06 -5.58 -14.38
C LYS A 147 21.25 -5.08 -13.57
N ALA A 148 21.47 -3.77 -13.52
CA ALA A 148 22.58 -3.17 -12.79
C ALA A 148 22.54 -3.49 -11.28
N MET A 149 21.36 -3.45 -10.65
CA MET A 149 21.18 -3.79 -9.24
C MET A 149 21.52 -5.25 -8.95
N PHE A 150 21.07 -6.18 -9.79
CA PHE A 150 21.36 -7.62 -9.62
C PHE A 150 22.86 -7.92 -9.85
N GLU A 151 23.51 -7.28 -10.81
CA GLU A 151 24.95 -7.35 -11.02
C GLU A 151 25.75 -6.83 -9.82
N GLN A 152 25.23 -5.82 -9.12
CA GLN A 152 25.78 -5.33 -7.85
C GLN A 152 25.47 -6.25 -6.66
N GLY A 153 24.65 -7.29 -6.84
CA GLY A 153 24.32 -8.27 -5.81
C GLY A 153 23.25 -7.81 -4.82
N ILE A 154 22.42 -6.83 -5.16
CA ILE A 154 21.25 -6.41 -4.38
C ILE A 154 20.16 -7.48 -4.54
N THR A 155 19.64 -7.97 -3.42
CA THR A 155 18.53 -8.91 -3.38
C THR A 155 17.21 -8.15 -3.33
N LEU A 156 16.27 -8.47 -4.23
CA LEU A 156 14.96 -7.83 -4.30
C LEU A 156 13.90 -8.67 -3.56
N VAL A 157 13.11 -8.01 -2.72
CA VAL A 157 11.85 -8.54 -2.18
C VAL A 157 10.75 -7.57 -2.59
N ALA A 158 9.74 -8.06 -3.30
CA ALA A 158 8.67 -7.19 -3.79
C ALA A 158 7.30 -7.73 -3.41
N THR A 159 6.36 -6.83 -3.13
CA THR A 159 4.93 -7.15 -3.05
C THR A 159 4.20 -6.55 -4.25
N SER A 160 3.20 -7.26 -4.76
CA SER A 160 2.37 -6.77 -5.87
C SER A 160 0.95 -7.35 -5.79
N ASN A 161 0.02 -6.73 -6.48
CA ASN A 161 -1.30 -7.30 -6.74
C ASN A 161 -1.33 -8.05 -8.09
N ILE A 162 -0.23 -8.03 -8.83
CA ILE A 162 -0.13 -8.51 -10.21
C ILE A 162 1.02 -9.52 -10.30
N ALA A 163 0.83 -10.61 -11.03
CA ALA A 163 1.88 -11.57 -11.35
C ALA A 163 2.99 -10.93 -12.20
N ILE A 164 4.22 -11.42 -12.11
CA ILE A 164 5.36 -10.87 -12.86
C ILE A 164 5.06 -10.79 -14.37
N HIS A 165 4.44 -11.83 -14.94
CA HIS A 165 4.15 -11.90 -16.38
C HIS A 165 3.05 -10.93 -16.85
N ASP A 166 2.20 -10.46 -15.94
CA ASP A 166 1.13 -9.51 -16.21
C ASP A 166 1.53 -8.04 -15.93
N LEU A 167 2.72 -7.80 -15.40
CA LEU A 167 3.23 -6.45 -15.21
C LEU A 167 3.24 -5.69 -16.55
N TYR A 168 2.74 -4.46 -16.51
CA TYR A 168 2.70 -3.55 -17.67
C TYR A 168 2.01 -4.17 -18.91
N LYS A 169 0.98 -5.03 -18.72
CA LYS A 169 0.37 -5.88 -19.75
C LYS A 169 -0.16 -5.11 -20.98
N ASN A 170 -0.74 -3.94 -20.77
CA ASN A 170 -1.28 -3.10 -21.83
C ASN A 170 -0.45 -1.83 -22.05
N GLY A 171 0.77 -1.81 -21.53
CA GLY A 171 1.63 -0.65 -21.60
C GLY A 171 2.22 -0.40 -22.98
N LEU A 172 2.49 0.86 -23.28
CA LEU A 172 3.11 1.29 -24.54
C LEU A 172 4.54 0.74 -24.64
N GLN A 173 4.91 0.15 -25.78
CA GLN A 173 6.23 -0.49 -26.02
C GLN A 173 6.53 -1.64 -25.02
N ARG A 174 5.53 -2.43 -24.63
CA ARG A 174 5.68 -3.55 -23.69
C ARG A 174 6.80 -4.52 -24.06
N GLU A 175 7.10 -4.70 -25.32
CA GLU A 175 8.19 -5.57 -25.78
C GLU A 175 9.55 -5.21 -25.16
N ARG A 176 9.81 -3.92 -24.95
CA ARG A 176 11.03 -3.46 -24.27
C ARG A 176 11.00 -3.76 -22.76
N PHE A 177 9.83 -3.82 -22.16
CA PHE A 177 9.66 -4.18 -20.76
C PHE A 177 9.81 -5.68 -20.50
N MET A 178 9.68 -6.53 -21.53
CA MET A 178 9.84 -8.00 -21.39
C MET A 178 11.18 -8.38 -20.75
N HIS A 179 12.24 -7.64 -21.01
CA HIS A 179 13.53 -7.88 -20.38
C HIS A 179 13.50 -7.67 -18.84
N ALA A 180 12.72 -6.71 -18.34
CA ALA A 180 12.50 -6.55 -16.90
C ALA A 180 11.76 -7.76 -16.32
N ILE A 181 10.74 -8.28 -17.01
CA ILE A 181 10.02 -9.50 -16.63
C ILE A 181 10.96 -10.71 -16.54
N GLU A 182 11.83 -10.90 -17.53
CA GLU A 182 12.83 -11.97 -17.53
C GLU A 182 13.79 -11.87 -16.34
N LEU A 183 14.27 -10.67 -16.05
CA LEU A 183 15.15 -10.43 -14.89
C LEU A 183 14.44 -10.72 -13.58
N LEU A 184 13.20 -10.25 -13.40
CA LEU A 184 12.40 -10.52 -12.20
C LEU A 184 12.19 -12.03 -12.03
N THR A 185 11.77 -12.74 -13.08
CA THR A 185 11.53 -14.19 -13.03
C THR A 185 12.81 -14.97 -12.70
N ARG A 186 13.96 -14.50 -13.21
CA ARG A 186 15.25 -15.14 -12.95
C ARG A 186 15.77 -14.92 -11.54
N TYR A 187 15.61 -13.69 -11.02
CA TYR A 187 16.27 -13.25 -9.79
C TYR A 187 15.35 -13.11 -8.58
N ALA A 188 14.03 -13.26 -8.75
CA ALA A 188 13.09 -13.38 -7.67
C ALA A 188 12.28 -14.68 -7.80
N GLU A 189 11.93 -15.29 -6.67
CA GLU A 189 10.99 -16.38 -6.62
C GLU A 189 9.59 -15.81 -6.51
N GLU A 190 8.79 -16.08 -7.53
CA GLU A 190 7.41 -15.63 -7.57
C GLU A 190 6.54 -16.57 -6.74
N PHE A 191 5.71 -15.99 -5.87
CA PHE A 191 4.77 -16.74 -5.06
C PHE A 191 3.39 -16.09 -5.04
N ASP A 192 2.38 -16.87 -5.43
CA ASP A 192 0.98 -16.48 -5.44
C ASP A 192 0.32 -16.75 -4.07
N LEU A 193 -0.01 -15.67 -3.36
CA LEU A 193 -0.80 -15.74 -2.13
C LEU A 193 -2.29 -16.00 -2.37
N GLY A 194 -2.70 -16.02 -3.65
CA GLY A 194 -4.05 -16.31 -4.09
C GLY A 194 -4.99 -15.10 -3.97
N ASN A 195 -6.11 -15.23 -4.64
CA ASN A 195 -7.27 -14.35 -4.50
C ASN A 195 -8.18 -14.94 -3.40
N GLY A 196 -7.70 -15.03 -2.18
CA GLY A 196 -8.52 -15.49 -1.07
C GLY A 196 -9.63 -14.50 -0.76
N THR A 197 -10.67 -14.95 -0.09
CA THR A 197 -11.66 -14.07 0.52
C THR A 197 -10.90 -13.04 1.35
N ASP A 198 -11.09 -11.77 1.04
CA ASP A 198 -10.60 -10.70 1.90
C ASP A 198 -11.39 -10.85 3.21
N TYR A 199 -10.74 -11.40 4.25
CA TYR A 199 -11.37 -11.62 5.57
C TYR A 199 -11.93 -10.33 6.20
N ARG A 200 -11.61 -9.18 5.61
CA ARG A 200 -12.17 -7.89 5.99
C ARG A 200 -13.65 -7.77 5.62
N PHE A 201 -14.15 -8.56 4.65
CA PHE A 201 -15.59 -8.60 4.34
C PHE A 201 -16.41 -9.15 5.49
N ASP A 202 -15.88 -10.17 6.19
CA ASP A 202 -16.55 -10.76 7.35
C ASP A 202 -16.59 -9.79 8.56
N ILE A 203 -15.76 -8.75 8.53
CA ILE A 203 -15.62 -7.74 9.60
C ILE A 203 -16.49 -6.51 9.31
N LEU A 204 -16.72 -6.20 8.03
CA LEU A 204 -17.54 -5.08 7.58
C LEU A 204 -18.98 -5.54 7.41
N ASP A 205 -19.80 -5.36 8.44
CA ASP A 205 -21.24 -5.60 8.35
C ASP A 205 -21.91 -4.48 7.54
N GLU A 206 -22.88 -4.83 6.67
CA GLU A 206 -23.61 -3.87 5.82
C GLU A 206 -24.20 -2.70 6.62
N SER A 207 -24.57 -2.94 7.86
CA SER A 207 -25.22 -1.95 8.73
C SER A 207 -24.23 -1.02 9.48
N GLU A 208 -22.93 -1.30 9.49
CA GLU A 208 -21.96 -0.67 10.38
C GLU A 208 -20.93 0.26 9.69
N HIS A 209 -20.99 0.44 8.37
CA HIS A 209 -20.01 1.29 7.68
C HIS A 209 -20.11 2.78 8.05
N LEU A 210 -21.30 3.24 8.50
CA LEU A 210 -21.51 4.59 9.02
C LEU A 210 -22.09 4.52 10.44
N TYR A 211 -21.29 4.88 11.42
CA TYR A 211 -21.70 4.95 12.82
C TYR A 211 -22.26 6.35 13.12
N VAL A 212 -23.57 6.43 13.30
CA VAL A 212 -24.25 7.69 13.58
C VAL A 212 -24.08 8.04 15.08
N ILE A 213 -23.50 9.21 15.34
CA ILE A 213 -23.38 9.79 16.68
C ILE A 213 -24.60 10.68 16.91
N ASP A 214 -25.61 10.15 17.57
CA ASP A 214 -26.83 10.85 17.94
C ASP A 214 -26.73 11.46 19.36
N ALA A 215 -27.85 11.99 19.88
CA ALA A 215 -27.89 12.63 21.20
C ALA A 215 -27.54 11.71 22.39
N GLU A 216 -27.57 10.39 22.20
CA GLU A 216 -27.26 9.37 23.21
C GLU A 216 -25.81 8.88 23.16
N LYS A 217 -25.07 9.21 22.08
CA LYS A 217 -23.72 8.75 21.81
C LYS A 217 -22.73 9.90 21.86
N THR A 218 -21.59 9.66 22.49
CA THR A 218 -20.50 10.65 22.56
C THR A 218 -19.50 10.46 21.42
N LYS A 219 -18.69 11.51 21.20
CA LYS A 219 -17.56 11.44 20.26
C LYS A 219 -16.58 10.31 20.63
N GLU A 220 -16.33 10.12 21.93
CA GLU A 220 -15.46 9.04 22.44
C GLU A 220 -15.99 7.67 22.03
N MET A 221 -17.30 7.43 22.10
CA MET A 221 -17.90 6.16 21.64
C MET A 221 -17.69 5.94 20.13
N GLY A 222 -17.73 7.01 19.33
CA GLY A 222 -17.42 6.93 17.91
C GLY A 222 -15.95 6.62 17.63
N ASP A 223 -15.04 7.25 18.37
CA ASP A 223 -13.61 6.99 18.26
C ASP A 223 -13.25 5.56 18.74
N ASP A 224 -13.88 5.07 19.82
CA ASP A 224 -13.74 3.69 20.29
C ASP A 224 -14.24 2.68 19.25
N PHE A 225 -15.38 2.95 18.60
CA PHE A 225 -15.90 2.11 17.52
C PHE A 225 -14.90 2.03 16.35
N LEU A 226 -14.40 3.18 15.87
CA LEU A 226 -13.42 3.17 14.77
C LEU A 226 -12.09 2.53 15.19
N SER A 227 -11.66 2.71 16.44
CA SER A 227 -10.46 2.08 16.98
C SER A 227 -10.58 0.55 17.02
N TYR A 228 -11.73 0.05 17.45
CA TYR A 228 -12.03 -1.38 17.44
C TYR A 228 -12.01 -1.92 15.99
N LYS A 229 -12.74 -1.29 15.06
CA LYS A 229 -12.77 -1.69 13.65
C LYS A 229 -11.40 -1.59 12.99
N PHE A 230 -10.62 -0.55 13.31
CA PHE A 230 -9.25 -0.41 12.80
C PHE A 230 -8.36 -1.58 13.23
N THR A 231 -8.46 -2.02 14.49
CA THR A 231 -7.68 -3.15 15.00
C THR A 231 -8.08 -4.48 14.35
N GLU A 232 -9.36 -4.65 14.04
CA GLU A 232 -9.84 -5.83 13.30
C GLU A 232 -9.36 -5.82 11.84
N LEU A 233 -9.40 -4.66 11.16
CA LEU A 233 -9.01 -4.51 9.76
C LEU A 233 -7.51 -4.53 9.54
N ALA A 234 -6.72 -4.06 10.50
CA ALA A 234 -5.27 -3.99 10.46
C ALA A 234 -4.67 -4.53 11.77
N PRO A 235 -4.49 -5.85 11.92
CA PRO A 235 -3.99 -6.46 13.15
C PRO A 235 -2.51 -6.17 13.45
N CYS A 236 -1.82 -5.44 12.57
CA CYS A 236 -0.43 -5.00 12.78
C CYS A 236 -0.35 -3.83 13.77
N GLN A 237 0.84 -3.58 14.32
CA GLN A 237 1.03 -2.42 15.19
C GLN A 237 0.82 -1.10 14.43
N PRO A 238 -0.19 -0.29 14.78
CA PRO A 238 -0.46 0.95 14.09
C PRO A 238 0.61 2.01 14.38
N LYS A 239 0.90 2.83 13.37
CA LYS A 239 1.56 4.12 13.54
C LYS A 239 0.46 5.13 13.86
N THR A 240 0.59 5.84 14.97
CA THR A 240 -0.46 6.77 15.44
C THR A 240 0.02 8.22 15.44
N ASN A 241 -0.92 9.15 15.27
CA ASN A 241 -0.72 10.60 15.43
C ASN A 241 0.50 11.16 14.68
N ARG A 242 0.70 10.73 13.44
CA ARG A 242 1.77 11.19 12.55
C ARG A 242 1.18 11.84 11.31
N SER A 243 2.02 12.19 10.36
CA SER A 243 1.60 12.70 9.05
C SER A 243 2.12 11.81 7.94
N ILE A 244 1.32 11.71 6.88
CA ILE A 244 1.68 11.12 5.61
C ILE A 244 1.85 12.23 4.57
N GLU A 245 2.74 12.03 3.63
CA GLU A 245 2.92 12.95 2.50
C GLU A 245 2.09 12.47 1.32
N ILE A 246 1.20 13.34 0.85
CA ILE A 246 0.32 13.15 -0.29
C ILE A 246 0.49 14.37 -1.20
N ASN A 247 0.86 14.20 -2.46
CA ASN A 247 1.11 15.28 -3.41
C ASN A 247 1.97 16.42 -2.82
N ASN A 248 3.10 16.06 -2.18
CA ASN A 248 4.02 17.00 -1.51
C ASN A 248 3.37 17.81 -0.35
N ARG A 249 2.27 17.31 0.21
CA ARG A 249 1.57 17.93 1.35
C ARG A 249 1.46 16.97 2.51
N LYS A 250 1.74 17.44 3.71
CA LYS A 250 1.57 16.64 4.92
C LYS A 250 0.10 16.63 5.34
N ILE A 251 -0.45 15.42 5.52
CA ILE A 251 -1.79 15.18 6.06
C ILE A 251 -1.62 14.40 7.36
N LYS A 252 -2.18 14.90 8.45
CA LYS A 252 -2.17 14.17 9.71
C LYS A 252 -3.16 13.02 9.65
N TYR A 253 -2.80 11.91 10.26
CA TYR A 253 -3.66 10.75 10.43
C TYR A 253 -3.72 10.33 11.91
N THR A 254 -4.83 9.74 12.31
CA THR A 254 -5.03 9.18 13.65
C THR A 254 -4.30 7.86 13.80
N SER A 255 -4.52 6.94 12.86
CA SER A 255 -3.85 5.63 12.81
C SER A 255 -3.60 5.18 11.38
N PHE A 256 -2.51 4.45 11.19
CA PHE A 256 -2.13 3.88 9.90
C PHE A 256 -1.45 2.53 10.12
N ALA A 257 -1.92 1.50 9.44
CA ALA A 257 -1.28 0.20 9.37
C ALA A 257 -1.69 -0.50 8.07
N ASP A 258 -0.73 -1.14 7.41
CA ASP A 258 -0.92 -1.78 6.09
C ASP A 258 -1.50 -0.79 5.05
N ASP A 259 -2.63 -1.15 4.46
CA ASP A 259 -3.40 -0.37 3.51
C ASP A 259 -4.68 0.22 4.14
N VAL A 260 -4.72 0.31 5.48
CA VAL A 260 -5.79 0.93 6.27
C VAL A 260 -5.30 2.23 6.88
N ILE A 261 -6.02 3.30 6.65
CA ILE A 261 -5.70 4.62 7.22
C ILE A 261 -6.94 5.27 7.84
N TRP A 262 -6.73 5.94 8.96
CA TRP A 262 -7.77 6.67 9.68
C TRP A 262 -7.44 8.15 9.77
N PHE A 263 -8.32 8.97 9.20
CA PHE A 263 -8.25 10.42 9.25
C PHE A 263 -9.37 11.01 10.11
N ASP A 264 -9.16 12.23 10.60
CA ASP A 264 -10.22 13.09 11.09
C ASP A 264 -10.78 13.96 9.96
N PHE A 265 -12.08 14.24 9.95
CA PHE A 265 -12.75 15.06 8.92
C PHE A 265 -12.10 16.43 8.75
N ASN A 266 -11.67 17.05 9.85
CA ASN A 266 -11.03 18.36 9.78
C ASN A 266 -9.75 18.32 8.96
N GLU A 267 -8.94 17.27 9.07
CA GLU A 267 -7.69 17.15 8.31
C GLU A 267 -7.91 16.96 6.81
N LEU A 268 -8.97 16.26 6.41
CA LEU A 268 -9.27 16.03 4.99
C LEU A 268 -10.14 17.12 4.38
N CYS A 269 -11.15 17.63 5.11
CA CYS A 269 -12.19 18.47 4.51
C CYS A 269 -12.19 19.92 4.99
N GLN A 270 -11.63 20.24 6.17
CA GLN A 270 -11.56 21.62 6.65
C GLN A 270 -10.23 22.30 6.28
N THR A 271 -9.21 21.57 5.86
CA THR A 271 -7.93 22.10 5.37
C THR A 271 -7.94 22.24 3.85
N ASN A 272 -6.95 22.98 3.29
CA ASN A 272 -6.82 23.13 1.84
C ASN A 272 -6.34 21.84 1.19
N ARG A 273 -7.27 21.11 0.56
CA ARG A 273 -7.03 19.89 -0.21
C ARG A 273 -7.56 20.02 -1.63
N SER A 274 -6.90 19.34 -2.55
CA SER A 274 -7.32 19.23 -3.95
C SER A 274 -7.93 17.87 -4.24
N ALA A 275 -8.64 17.73 -5.36
CA ALA A 275 -9.14 16.44 -5.82
C ALA A 275 -8.00 15.42 -6.03
N TYR A 276 -6.83 15.87 -6.47
CA TYR A 276 -5.65 15.01 -6.66
C TYR A 276 -5.14 14.40 -5.35
N ASP A 277 -5.28 15.12 -4.22
CA ASP A 277 -4.90 14.57 -2.90
C ASP A 277 -5.80 13.37 -2.54
N TYR A 278 -7.09 13.44 -2.87
CA TYR A 278 -8.04 12.35 -2.62
C TYR A 278 -7.86 11.17 -3.56
N ILE A 279 -7.48 11.43 -4.81
CA ILE A 279 -7.14 10.37 -5.78
C ILE A 279 -5.92 9.61 -5.26
N GLU A 280 -4.84 10.27 -4.87
CA GLU A 280 -3.65 9.60 -4.33
C GLU A 280 -3.96 8.81 -3.05
N ILE A 281 -4.83 9.34 -2.17
CA ILE A 281 -5.31 8.57 -1.00
C ILE A 281 -6.04 7.30 -1.47
N ALA A 282 -6.95 7.43 -2.45
CA ALA A 282 -7.73 6.31 -2.96
C ALA A 282 -6.89 5.27 -3.70
N GLU A 283 -5.83 5.68 -4.39
CA GLU A 283 -4.86 4.79 -5.03
C GLU A 283 -4.03 3.99 -4.02
N ARG A 284 -3.66 4.63 -2.90
CA ARG A 284 -2.72 4.06 -1.90
C ARG A 284 -3.39 3.20 -0.83
N PHE A 285 -4.66 3.47 -0.50
CA PHE A 285 -5.33 2.82 0.61
C PHE A 285 -6.55 2.05 0.16
N GLN A 286 -6.61 0.78 0.56
CA GLN A 286 -7.77 -0.06 0.31
C GLN A 286 -8.93 0.27 1.24
N THR A 287 -8.63 0.70 2.47
CA THR A 287 -9.63 1.03 3.48
C THR A 287 -9.30 2.37 4.13
N VAL A 288 -10.30 3.24 4.15
CA VAL A 288 -10.20 4.55 4.80
C VAL A 288 -11.26 4.66 5.90
N LEU A 289 -10.80 5.00 7.11
CA LEU A 289 -11.66 5.38 8.22
C LEU A 289 -11.68 6.91 8.32
N LEU A 290 -12.85 7.48 8.57
CA LEU A 290 -13.01 8.93 8.73
C LEU A 290 -13.85 9.25 9.96
N SER A 291 -13.26 9.91 10.94
CA SER A 291 -13.97 10.32 12.14
C SER A 291 -14.55 11.73 12.04
N ASN A 292 -15.63 11.95 12.81
CA ASN A 292 -16.19 13.26 13.10
C ASN A 292 -16.74 14.02 11.89
N ILE A 293 -17.46 13.34 10.99
CA ILE A 293 -18.18 14.03 9.91
C ILE A 293 -19.35 14.82 10.52
N PRO A 294 -19.32 16.17 10.48
CA PRO A 294 -20.36 16.99 11.07
C PRO A 294 -21.59 17.11 10.17
N MET A 295 -22.69 17.60 10.72
CA MET A 295 -23.73 18.17 9.87
C MET A 295 -23.18 19.44 9.19
N LEU A 296 -23.35 19.52 7.88
CA LEU A 296 -22.83 20.60 7.04
C LEU A 296 -23.96 21.52 6.59
N ASN A 297 -23.70 22.81 6.56
CA ASN A 297 -24.65 23.82 6.11
C ASN A 297 -24.00 24.77 5.08
N GLU A 298 -24.69 25.82 4.65
CA GLU A 298 -24.18 26.75 3.63
C GLU A 298 -22.85 27.43 3.97
N LYS A 299 -22.50 27.57 5.26
CA LYS A 299 -21.20 28.12 5.68
C LYS A 299 -20.07 27.12 5.46
N ASP A 300 -20.41 25.82 5.39
CA ASP A 300 -19.48 24.73 5.24
C ASP A 300 -19.36 24.25 3.78
N ASP A 301 -19.90 24.99 2.80
CA ASP A 301 -19.93 24.61 1.38
C ASP A 301 -18.54 24.21 0.84
N ALA A 302 -17.48 24.86 1.31
CA ALA A 302 -16.11 24.52 0.90
C ALA A 302 -15.67 23.15 1.44
N ALA A 303 -16.05 22.82 2.67
CA ALA A 303 -15.79 21.50 3.27
C ALA A 303 -16.69 20.43 2.63
N ALA A 304 -17.98 20.75 2.42
CA ALA A 304 -18.92 19.89 1.71
C ALA A 304 -18.43 19.53 0.31
N LYS A 305 -17.91 20.49 -0.45
CA LYS A 305 -17.33 20.27 -1.78
C LYS A 305 -16.12 19.33 -1.71
N ARG A 306 -15.23 19.52 -0.75
CA ARG A 306 -14.08 18.63 -0.55
C ARG A 306 -14.51 17.23 -0.16
N PHE A 307 -15.52 17.10 0.70
CA PHE A 307 -16.07 15.80 1.07
C PHE A 307 -16.70 15.08 -0.13
N VAL A 308 -17.46 15.80 -1.00
CA VAL A 308 -17.95 15.24 -2.26
C VAL A 308 -16.82 14.69 -3.12
N HIS A 309 -15.74 15.46 -3.33
CA HIS A 309 -14.60 15.00 -4.12
C HIS A 309 -13.87 13.82 -3.47
N PHE A 310 -13.79 13.79 -2.15
CA PHE A 310 -13.21 12.67 -1.42
C PHE A 310 -14.03 11.39 -1.63
N ILE A 311 -15.36 11.46 -1.43
CA ILE A 311 -16.24 10.30 -1.64
C ILE A 311 -16.23 9.86 -3.10
N ASP A 312 -16.21 10.80 -4.05
CA ASP A 312 -16.09 10.48 -5.47
C ASP A 312 -14.80 9.68 -5.75
N ALA A 313 -13.66 10.13 -5.22
CA ALA A 313 -12.38 9.45 -5.42
C ALA A 313 -12.36 8.03 -4.81
N ILE A 314 -12.73 7.88 -3.54
CA ILE A 314 -12.69 6.56 -2.87
C ILE A 314 -13.71 5.58 -3.47
N TYR A 315 -14.87 6.06 -3.94
CA TYR A 315 -15.87 5.25 -4.61
C TYR A 315 -15.35 4.70 -5.95
N ASP A 316 -14.77 5.57 -6.79
CA ASP A 316 -14.28 5.18 -8.12
C ASP A 316 -13.11 4.18 -8.05
N HIS A 317 -12.38 4.15 -6.93
CA HIS A 317 -11.28 3.22 -6.65
C HIS A 317 -11.70 1.98 -5.83
N ASN A 318 -12.98 1.79 -5.54
CA ASN A 318 -13.52 0.69 -4.73
C ASN A 318 -12.90 0.63 -3.31
N VAL A 319 -12.57 1.77 -2.73
CA VAL A 319 -12.01 1.87 -1.38
C VAL A 319 -13.10 1.55 -0.36
N LYS A 320 -12.81 0.73 0.63
CA LYS A 320 -13.73 0.46 1.75
C LYS A 320 -13.75 1.66 2.68
N PHE A 321 -14.94 2.05 3.09
CA PHE A 321 -15.12 3.27 3.87
C PHE A 321 -15.91 3.01 5.15
N LEU A 322 -15.34 3.44 6.28
CA LEU A 322 -16.02 3.46 7.58
C LEU A 322 -15.95 4.87 8.15
N ALA A 323 -17.04 5.34 8.72
CA ALA A 323 -17.02 6.69 9.27
C ALA A 323 -17.93 6.85 10.48
N THR A 324 -17.59 7.83 11.33
CA THR A 324 -18.51 8.38 12.32
C THR A 324 -19.12 9.66 11.78
N VAL A 325 -20.43 9.74 11.83
CA VAL A 325 -21.23 10.82 11.24
C VAL A 325 -22.18 11.42 12.28
N ALA A 326 -22.41 12.73 12.23
CA ALA A 326 -23.31 13.42 13.15
C ALA A 326 -24.80 13.21 12.83
N ALA A 327 -25.13 12.65 11.65
CA ALA A 327 -26.50 12.37 11.25
C ALA A 327 -26.51 11.30 10.15
N ALA A 328 -27.67 10.74 9.82
CA ALA A 328 -27.83 9.86 8.68
C ALA A 328 -27.41 10.56 7.37
N PRO A 329 -26.93 9.81 6.33
CA PRO A 329 -26.45 10.41 5.10
C PRO A 329 -27.36 11.44 4.45
N GLY A 330 -28.70 11.24 4.52
CA GLY A 330 -29.70 12.17 4.01
C GLY A 330 -29.74 13.51 4.73
N ASP A 331 -29.31 13.55 5.98
CA ASP A 331 -29.36 14.71 6.86
C ASP A 331 -27.96 15.32 7.13
N LEU A 332 -26.92 14.89 6.40
CA LEU A 332 -25.57 15.42 6.59
C LEU A 332 -25.37 16.80 5.98
N TYR A 333 -26.21 17.22 5.01
CA TYR A 333 -26.06 18.52 4.37
C TYR A 333 -27.40 19.26 4.27
N HIS A 334 -27.48 20.42 4.89
CA HIS A 334 -28.66 21.30 4.90
C HIS A 334 -28.54 22.56 4.06
N GLY A 335 -27.44 22.72 3.27
CA GLY A 335 -27.26 23.86 2.38
C GLY A 335 -28.03 23.69 1.06
N ARG A 336 -28.13 24.78 0.29
CA ARG A 336 -28.80 24.79 -1.03
C ARG A 336 -27.84 24.54 -2.19
N ARG A 337 -26.63 25.13 -2.14
CA ARG A 337 -25.68 25.17 -3.27
C ARG A 337 -25.13 23.82 -3.67
N MET A 338 -24.85 22.94 -2.71
CA MET A 338 -24.29 21.63 -2.96
C MET A 338 -25.34 20.51 -2.97
N LYS A 339 -26.65 20.83 -2.86
CA LYS A 339 -27.72 19.85 -2.72
C LYS A 339 -27.69 18.76 -3.82
N PHE A 340 -27.47 19.14 -5.08
CA PHE A 340 -27.42 18.20 -6.19
C PHE A 340 -26.18 17.29 -6.13
N ALA A 341 -25.00 17.87 -5.90
CA ALA A 341 -23.76 17.08 -5.78
C ALA A 341 -23.81 16.15 -4.55
N PHE A 342 -24.36 16.64 -3.44
CA PHE A 342 -24.49 15.88 -2.20
C PHE A 342 -25.50 14.73 -2.31
N ALA A 343 -26.55 14.85 -3.11
CA ALA A 343 -27.46 13.76 -3.40
C ALA A 343 -26.76 12.55 -4.03
N ARG A 344 -25.79 12.79 -4.94
CA ARG A 344 -24.92 11.74 -5.49
C ARG A 344 -24.03 11.13 -4.41
N THR A 345 -23.47 11.95 -3.56
CA THR A 345 -22.63 11.49 -2.44
C THR A 345 -23.42 10.58 -1.49
N ILE A 346 -24.67 10.91 -1.19
CA ILE A 346 -25.57 10.07 -0.37
C ILE A 346 -25.76 8.70 -1.03
N SER A 347 -26.07 8.67 -2.35
CA SER A 347 -26.25 7.41 -3.09
C SER A 347 -24.98 6.56 -3.04
N ARG A 348 -23.81 7.16 -3.25
CA ARG A 348 -22.51 6.45 -3.17
C ARG A 348 -22.22 5.92 -1.77
N LEU A 349 -22.43 6.74 -0.73
CA LEU A 349 -22.28 6.30 0.66
C LEU A 349 -23.18 5.09 0.97
N THR A 350 -24.44 5.13 0.51
CA THR A 350 -25.37 4.00 0.70
C THR A 350 -24.87 2.75 -0.04
N GLU A 351 -24.43 2.89 -1.29
CA GLU A 351 -23.90 1.77 -2.08
C GLU A 351 -22.62 1.19 -1.49
N MET A 352 -21.72 2.05 -0.97
CA MET A 352 -20.47 1.61 -0.36
C MET A 352 -20.67 0.71 0.88
N GLY A 353 -21.83 0.77 1.51
CA GLY A 353 -22.22 -0.13 2.61
C GLY A 353 -22.78 -1.47 2.15
N THR A 354 -23.08 -1.66 0.87
CA THR A 354 -23.66 -2.92 0.39
C THR A 354 -22.64 -4.04 0.31
N GLU A 355 -23.09 -5.29 0.56
CA GLU A 355 -22.25 -6.49 0.39
C GLU A 355 -21.63 -6.55 -1.01
N GLN A 356 -22.40 -6.14 -2.03
CA GLN A 356 -21.92 -6.13 -3.41
C GLN A 356 -20.73 -5.18 -3.59
N TYR A 357 -20.76 -3.97 -3.02
CA TYR A 357 -19.66 -3.03 -3.08
C TYR A 357 -18.47 -3.49 -2.23
N LEU A 358 -18.74 -3.99 -1.03
CA LEU A 358 -17.70 -4.49 -0.12
C LEU A 358 -16.89 -5.63 -0.76
N LYS A 359 -17.50 -6.47 -1.61
CA LYS A 359 -16.82 -7.55 -2.36
C LYS A 359 -15.96 -7.09 -3.53
N LEU A 360 -16.08 -5.82 -3.98
CA LEU A 360 -15.26 -5.32 -5.09
C LEU A 360 -13.79 -5.27 -4.68
N ALA A 361 -12.92 -5.72 -5.55
CA ALA A 361 -11.49 -5.53 -5.36
C ALA A 361 -11.13 -4.04 -5.42
N HIS A 362 -10.19 -3.61 -4.59
CA HIS A 362 -9.60 -2.28 -4.69
C HIS A 362 -9.02 -2.06 -6.09
N ASN A 363 -9.28 -0.90 -6.67
CA ASN A 363 -8.82 -0.52 -8.00
C ASN A 363 -7.91 0.71 -7.94
N PRO A 364 -6.59 0.56 -7.78
CA PRO A 364 -5.67 1.68 -7.68
C PRO A 364 -5.65 2.59 -8.91
N THR A 365 -6.09 2.10 -10.08
CA THR A 365 -6.06 2.88 -11.33
C THR A 365 -7.29 3.72 -11.59
N GLY A 366 -8.35 3.54 -10.80
CA GLY A 366 -9.62 4.25 -10.95
C GLY A 366 -10.20 4.12 -12.36
N THR A 367 -11.11 3.19 -12.59
CA THR A 367 -11.88 3.15 -13.85
C THR A 367 -13.18 3.91 -13.66
N VAL A 368 -13.42 4.91 -14.50
CA VAL A 368 -14.74 5.53 -14.63
C VAL A 368 -15.71 4.40 -15.02
N ARG A 369 -16.56 3.98 -14.08
CA ARG A 369 -17.66 3.08 -14.39
C ARG A 369 -18.58 3.81 -15.35
N THR A 370 -18.61 3.43 -16.62
CA THR A 370 -19.72 3.71 -17.51
C THR A 370 -20.95 3.04 -16.89
N ILE A 371 -21.81 3.86 -16.32
CA ILE A 371 -23.15 3.44 -15.90
C ILE A 371 -23.86 3.04 -17.18
N ASN A 372 -23.91 1.75 -17.48
CA ASN A 372 -24.86 1.23 -18.45
C ASN A 372 -26.24 1.45 -17.85
N SER A 373 -26.92 2.44 -18.41
CA SER A 373 -28.33 2.77 -18.19
C SER A 373 -29.25 1.59 -18.50
#